data_68ba3e95c011f05003b7aa3323d0aa40
#
_entry.id   68ba3e95c011f05003b7aa3323d0aa40
#
_cell.length_a   1.000
_cell.length_b   1.000
_cell.length_c   1.000
_cell.angle_alpha   90.00
_cell.angle_beta   90.00
_cell.angle_gamma   90.00
#
_symmetry.space_group_name_H-M   'P 1'
#
loop_
_entity.id
_entity.type
_entity.pdbx_description
1 polymer ?
#
loop_
_entity_poly.entity_id
_entity_poly.type
_entity_poly.pdbx_seq_one_letter_code
_entity_poly.pdbx_strand_id
1 'polypeptide(L)'
;MDRRDYIMRMIEQLGAMLTALRRRILGGEATRAEIREQMHDAAKLGGLDYDLARAMSPETLLMMIAPGGEVDPGRCWLLAELSYLDGLEAQLSDGTDATDEARSAFERAAYLFGLLKPTAANFLGVPESAERLGDIAERLNSLPP
;
A
#
# COMPACT_ATOMS: atom_id res chain seq x y z
N MET A 1 19.67 17.94 -0.31
CA MET A 1 18.96 17.07 -1.26
C MET A 1 17.52 17.55 -1.41
N ASP A 2 17.08 17.71 -2.64
CA ASP A 2 15.71 18.11 -2.91
C ASP A 2 14.75 17.01 -2.43
N ARG A 3 13.61 17.40 -1.86
CA ARG A 3 12.55 16.51 -1.42
C ARG A 3 12.11 15.56 -2.55
N ARG A 4 12.04 16.06 -3.78
CA ARG A 4 11.72 15.29 -4.96
C ARG A 4 12.69 14.14 -5.19
N ASP A 5 14.00 14.41 -5.07
CA ASP A 5 15.03 13.39 -5.27
C ASP A 5 14.96 12.31 -4.20
N TYR A 6 14.67 12.70 -2.96
CA TYR A 6 14.49 11.76 -1.85
C TYR A 6 13.32 10.81 -2.13
N ILE A 7 12.18 11.35 -2.54
CA ILE A 7 10.98 10.56 -2.83
C ILE A 7 11.22 9.61 -3.99
N MET A 8 11.83 10.09 -5.07
CA MET A 8 12.13 9.25 -6.23
C MET A 8 13.07 8.11 -5.88
N ARG A 9 14.07 8.38 -5.05
CA ARG A 9 15.01 7.36 -4.60
C ARG A 9 14.30 6.31 -3.75
N MET A 10 13.41 6.73 -2.86
CA MET A 10 12.63 5.83 -2.04
C MET A 10 11.77 4.91 -2.90
N ILE A 11 11.09 5.46 -3.91
CA ILE A 11 10.27 4.68 -4.82
C ILE A 11 11.12 3.67 -5.59
N GLU A 12 12.30 4.07 -6.08
CA GLU A 12 13.20 3.16 -6.77
C GLU A 12 13.66 2.01 -5.89
N GLN A 13 14.09 2.30 -4.68
CA GLN A 13 14.61 1.28 -3.76
C GLN A 13 13.53 0.31 -3.28
N LEU A 14 12.40 0.83 -2.87
CA LEU A 14 11.32 0.01 -2.34
C LEU A 14 10.45 -0.60 -3.45
N GLY A 15 10.36 0.06 -4.61
CA GLY A 15 9.54 -0.43 -5.71
C GLY A 15 9.94 -1.83 -6.19
N ALA A 16 11.25 -2.06 -6.32
CA ALA A 16 11.75 -3.39 -6.74
C ALA A 16 11.40 -4.46 -5.70
N MET A 17 11.56 -4.13 -4.40
CA MET A 17 11.23 -5.03 -3.30
C MET A 17 9.74 -5.36 -3.30
N LEU A 18 8.89 -4.35 -3.46
CA LEU A 18 7.44 -4.53 -3.46
C LEU A 18 6.96 -5.31 -4.69
N THR A 19 7.58 -5.08 -5.85
CA THR A 19 7.27 -5.84 -7.08
C THR A 19 7.61 -7.31 -6.90
N ALA A 20 8.77 -7.62 -6.32
CA ALA A 20 9.16 -9.00 -6.04
C ALA A 20 8.19 -9.65 -5.04
N LEU A 21 7.79 -8.92 -4.01
CA LEU A 21 6.84 -9.41 -3.02
C LEU A 21 5.47 -9.71 -3.66
N ARG A 22 5.01 -8.84 -4.55
CA ARG A 22 3.76 -9.05 -5.27
C ARG A 22 3.80 -10.35 -6.08
N ARG A 23 4.90 -10.60 -6.76
CA ARG A 23 5.08 -11.84 -7.52
C ARG A 23 5.02 -13.08 -6.62
N ARG A 24 5.64 -13.02 -5.45
CA ARG A 24 5.60 -14.13 -4.48
C ARG A 24 4.18 -14.38 -3.99
N ILE A 25 3.42 -13.33 -3.72
CA ILE A 25 2.03 -13.46 -3.29
C ILE A 25 1.19 -14.11 -4.38
N LEU A 26 1.27 -13.61 -5.61
CA LEU A 26 0.47 -14.12 -6.73
C LEU A 26 0.89 -15.53 -7.12
N GLY A 27 2.14 -15.89 -6.95
CA GLY A 27 2.67 -17.23 -7.25
C GLY A 27 2.40 -18.27 -6.16
N GLY A 28 1.94 -17.85 -5.00
CA GLY A 28 1.68 -18.76 -3.89
C GLY A 28 2.93 -19.42 -3.32
N GLU A 29 4.10 -18.83 -3.51
CA GLU A 29 5.39 -19.43 -3.17
C GLU A 29 5.84 -19.21 -1.74
N ALA A 30 5.14 -18.35 -0.99
CA ALA A 30 5.53 -17.99 0.36
C ALA A 30 4.37 -18.17 1.32
N THR A 31 4.70 -18.42 2.58
CA THR A 31 3.69 -18.49 3.65
C THR A 31 3.20 -17.09 3.98
N ARG A 32 2.02 -17.02 4.60
CA ARG A 32 1.45 -15.74 5.05
C ARG A 32 2.39 -15.05 6.04
N ALA A 33 3.01 -15.82 6.94
CA ALA A 33 3.96 -15.27 7.92
C ALA A 33 5.17 -14.63 7.25
N GLU A 34 5.72 -15.28 6.21
CA GLU A 34 6.85 -14.74 5.46
C GLU A 34 6.48 -13.44 4.73
N ILE A 35 5.30 -13.41 4.12
CA ILE A 35 4.79 -12.22 3.43
C ILE A 35 4.64 -11.05 4.41
N ARG A 36 4.03 -11.30 5.57
CA ARG A 36 3.84 -10.26 6.59
C ARG A 36 5.16 -9.74 7.13
N GLU A 37 6.14 -10.61 7.33
CA GLU A 37 7.46 -10.19 7.76
C GLU A 37 8.12 -9.28 6.73
N GLN A 38 8.04 -9.63 5.47
CA GLN A 38 8.60 -8.80 4.39
C GLN A 38 7.89 -7.46 4.27
N MET A 39 6.58 -7.44 4.47
CA MET A 39 5.81 -6.19 4.47
C MET A 39 6.24 -5.29 5.64
N HIS A 40 6.42 -5.88 6.82
CA HIS A 40 6.88 -5.15 7.99
C HIS A 40 8.27 -4.55 7.75
N ASP A 41 9.19 -5.33 7.17
CA ASP A 41 10.55 -4.88 6.87
C ASP A 41 10.54 -3.72 5.85
N ALA A 42 9.73 -3.82 4.81
CA ALA A 42 9.60 -2.76 3.82
C ALA A 42 9.06 -1.47 4.44
N ALA A 43 8.04 -1.58 5.28
CA ALA A 43 7.46 -0.43 5.98
C ALA A 43 8.52 0.24 6.86
N LYS A 44 9.28 -0.54 7.59
CA LYS A 44 10.31 -0.04 8.51
C LYS A 44 11.39 0.73 7.74
N LEU A 45 11.79 0.23 6.57
CA LEU A 45 12.76 0.94 5.71
C LEU A 45 12.24 2.31 5.29
N GLY A 46 10.93 2.47 5.13
CA GLY A 46 10.30 3.74 4.80
C GLY A 46 9.87 4.56 6.01
N GLY A 47 10.25 4.14 7.21
CA GLY A 47 9.92 4.87 8.44
C GLY A 47 8.49 4.69 8.92
N LEU A 48 7.84 3.58 8.54
CA LEU A 48 6.46 3.29 8.92
C LEU A 48 6.36 2.01 9.75
N ASP A 49 5.31 1.94 10.57
CA ASP A 49 4.91 0.73 11.27
C ASP A 49 3.61 0.24 10.61
N TYR A 50 3.70 -0.81 9.80
CA TYR A 50 2.55 -1.29 9.05
C TYR A 50 1.50 -1.96 9.94
N ASP A 51 1.92 -2.65 11.00
CA ASP A 51 0.95 -3.28 11.91
C ASP A 51 0.10 -2.22 12.61
N LEU A 52 0.72 -1.11 12.98
CA LEU A 52 0.00 0.02 13.56
C LEU A 52 -0.96 0.64 12.53
N ALA A 53 -0.49 0.85 11.30
CA ALA A 53 -1.29 1.44 10.23
C ALA A 53 -2.51 0.59 9.91
N ARG A 54 -2.36 -0.73 9.94
CA ARG A 54 -3.46 -1.67 9.67
C ARG A 54 -4.62 -1.49 10.65
N ALA A 55 -4.33 -1.10 11.87
CA ALA A 55 -5.33 -0.93 12.93
C ALA A 55 -5.96 0.46 12.96
N MET A 56 -5.48 1.40 12.14
CA MET A 56 -5.93 2.78 12.16
C MET A 56 -7.16 3.04 11.27
N SER A 57 -8.00 4.00 11.67
CA SER A 57 -9.04 4.55 10.83
C SER A 57 -8.43 5.40 9.71
N PRO A 58 -9.18 5.69 8.62
CA PRO A 58 -8.68 6.56 7.56
C PRO A 58 -8.24 7.93 8.07
N GLU A 59 -8.96 8.51 9.03
CA GLU A 59 -8.61 9.81 9.61
C GLU A 59 -7.27 9.77 10.34
N THR A 60 -7.03 8.69 11.10
CA THR A 60 -5.78 8.51 11.83
C THR A 60 -4.62 8.24 10.88
N LEU A 61 -4.87 7.47 9.81
CA LEU A 61 -3.88 7.24 8.76
C LEU A 61 -3.43 8.55 8.13
N LEU A 62 -4.40 9.44 7.86
CA LEU A 62 -4.08 10.74 7.27
C LEU A 62 -3.11 11.52 8.17
N MET A 63 -3.29 11.46 9.49
CA MET A 63 -2.37 12.10 10.42
C MET A 63 -0.96 11.51 10.35
N MET A 64 -0.86 10.20 10.15
CA MET A 64 0.43 9.52 10.04
C MET A 64 1.20 9.92 8.77
N ILE A 65 0.50 10.08 7.65
CA ILE A 65 1.13 10.38 6.35
C ILE A 65 1.17 11.88 6.05
N ALA A 66 0.56 12.70 6.88
CA ALA A 66 0.55 14.15 6.72
C ALA A 66 0.89 14.85 8.04
N PRO A 67 2.09 14.58 8.60
CA PRO A 67 2.45 15.09 9.93
C PRO A 67 2.50 16.62 10.02
N GLY A 68 2.72 17.30 8.91
CA GLY A 68 2.72 18.77 8.85
C GLY A 68 1.48 19.36 8.21
N GLY A 69 0.42 18.57 8.07
CA GLY A 69 -0.81 18.99 7.40
C GLY A 69 -0.82 18.73 5.91
N GLU A 70 0.34 18.43 5.32
CA GLU A 70 0.46 18.07 3.91
C GLU A 70 0.84 16.60 3.78
N VAL A 71 0.23 15.91 2.82
CA VAL A 71 0.53 14.51 2.56
C VAL A 71 1.99 14.35 2.12
N ASP A 72 2.71 13.45 2.81
CA ASP A 72 4.04 13.03 2.39
C ASP A 72 3.85 11.97 1.28
N PRO A 73 4.18 12.29 0.03
CA PRO A 73 3.91 11.38 -1.08
C PRO A 73 4.62 10.02 -0.95
N GLY A 74 5.85 10.02 -0.43
CA GLY A 74 6.62 8.78 -0.26
C GLY A 74 5.98 7.84 0.75
N ARG A 75 5.60 8.37 1.92
CA ARG A 75 4.93 7.56 2.95
C ARG A 75 3.57 7.08 2.48
N CYS A 76 2.82 7.97 1.84
CA CYS A 76 1.50 7.63 1.31
C CYS A 76 1.60 6.53 0.26
N TRP A 77 2.53 6.65 -0.68
CA TRP A 77 2.77 5.63 -1.70
C TRP A 77 3.14 4.29 -1.07
N LEU A 78 4.08 4.27 -0.15
CA LEU A 78 4.52 3.03 0.49
C LEU A 78 3.37 2.35 1.22
N LEU A 79 2.62 3.11 2.00
CA LEU A 79 1.49 2.58 2.75
C LEU A 79 0.38 2.08 1.80
N ALA A 80 0.14 2.80 0.70
CA ALA A 80 -0.83 2.39 -0.31
C ALA A 80 -0.42 1.06 -0.96
N GLU A 81 0.84 0.93 -1.37
CA GLU A 81 1.35 -0.30 -1.97
C GLU A 81 1.30 -1.48 -0.99
N LEU A 82 1.68 -1.26 0.27
CA LEU A 82 1.61 -2.31 1.29
C LEU A 82 0.17 -2.73 1.56
N SER A 83 -0.76 -1.78 1.59
CA SER A 83 -2.18 -2.10 1.77
C SER A 83 -2.73 -2.90 0.59
N TYR A 84 -2.31 -2.59 -0.62
CA TYR A 84 -2.67 -3.33 -1.82
C TYR A 84 -2.15 -4.78 -1.74
N LEU A 85 -0.88 -4.97 -1.36
CA LEU A 85 -0.28 -6.30 -1.20
C LEU A 85 -0.98 -7.10 -0.09
N ASP A 86 -1.35 -6.45 1.00
CA ASP A 86 -2.09 -7.06 2.08
C ASP A 86 -3.45 -7.57 1.57
N GLY A 87 -4.13 -6.77 0.76
CA GLY A 87 -5.38 -7.18 0.13
C GLY A 87 -5.22 -8.39 -0.78
N LEU A 88 -4.17 -8.40 -1.61
CA LEU A 88 -3.88 -9.53 -2.49
C LEU A 88 -3.64 -10.81 -1.68
N GLU A 89 -2.82 -10.72 -0.65
CA GLU A 89 -2.49 -11.86 0.19
C GLU A 89 -3.73 -12.40 0.88
N ALA A 90 -4.55 -11.54 1.44
CA ALA A 90 -5.79 -11.93 2.10
C ALA A 90 -6.80 -12.55 1.13
N GLN A 91 -6.93 -11.98 -0.08
CA GLN A 91 -7.85 -12.49 -1.11
C GLN A 91 -7.50 -13.91 -1.54
N LEU A 92 -6.22 -14.25 -1.54
CA LEU A 92 -5.74 -15.58 -1.93
C LEU A 92 -5.67 -16.56 -0.76
N SER A 93 -6.00 -16.12 0.44
CA SER A 93 -6.00 -16.95 1.65
C SER A 93 -7.37 -17.63 1.86
N ASP A 94 -7.35 -18.77 2.54
CA ASP A 94 -8.54 -19.59 2.79
C ASP A 94 -9.18 -19.37 4.17
N GLY A 95 -8.75 -18.38 4.92
CA GLY A 95 -9.25 -18.12 6.28
C GLY A 95 -10.69 -17.60 6.29
N THR A 96 -11.39 -17.81 7.40
CA THR A 96 -12.79 -17.36 7.55
C THR A 96 -12.92 -15.84 7.50
N ASP A 97 -11.92 -15.11 7.96
CA ASP A 97 -11.92 -13.65 7.96
C ASP A 97 -11.20 -13.05 6.75
N ALA A 98 -10.73 -13.90 5.82
CA ALA A 98 -9.89 -13.46 4.70
C ALA A 98 -10.61 -12.46 3.79
N THR A 99 -11.90 -12.65 3.55
CA THR A 99 -12.69 -11.72 2.71
C THR A 99 -12.78 -10.34 3.34
N ASP A 100 -13.07 -10.26 4.63
CA ASP A 100 -13.17 -9.00 5.34
C ASP A 100 -11.80 -8.31 5.43
N GLU A 101 -10.74 -9.07 5.66
CA GLU A 101 -9.38 -8.55 5.66
C GLU A 101 -9.02 -7.98 4.30
N ALA A 102 -9.33 -8.71 3.22
CA ALA A 102 -9.06 -8.25 1.85
C ALA A 102 -9.81 -6.96 1.55
N ARG A 103 -11.10 -6.92 1.89
CA ARG A 103 -11.92 -5.73 1.66
C ARG A 103 -11.37 -4.51 2.39
N SER A 104 -11.05 -4.66 3.67
CA SER A 104 -10.49 -3.59 4.48
C SER A 104 -9.16 -3.08 3.92
N ALA A 105 -8.28 -4.00 3.51
CA ALA A 105 -6.98 -3.65 2.96
C ALA A 105 -7.10 -2.93 1.60
N PHE A 106 -7.96 -3.43 0.71
CA PHE A 106 -8.18 -2.80 -0.59
C PHE A 106 -8.84 -1.43 -0.46
N GLU A 107 -9.78 -1.26 0.45
CA GLU A 107 -10.41 0.04 0.70
C GLU A 107 -9.38 1.05 1.22
N ARG A 108 -8.51 0.62 2.13
CA ARG A 108 -7.41 1.46 2.64
C ARG A 108 -6.45 1.84 1.51
N ALA A 109 -6.09 0.87 0.66
CA ALA A 109 -5.22 1.13 -0.48
C ALA A 109 -5.84 2.13 -1.45
N ALA A 110 -7.12 1.96 -1.77
CA ALA A 110 -7.82 2.87 -2.68
C ALA A 110 -7.86 4.29 -2.13
N TYR A 111 -8.11 4.45 -0.83
CA TYR A 111 -8.10 5.75 -0.18
C TYR A 111 -6.73 6.41 -0.32
N LEU A 112 -5.67 5.68 -0.02
CA LEU A 112 -4.30 6.21 -0.06
C LEU A 112 -3.84 6.53 -1.49
N PHE A 113 -4.10 5.65 -2.45
CA PHE A 113 -3.79 5.94 -3.85
C PHE A 113 -4.57 7.15 -4.38
N GLY A 114 -5.79 7.33 -3.88
CA GLY A 114 -6.60 8.50 -4.22
C GLY A 114 -5.96 9.82 -3.78
N LEU A 115 -5.21 9.80 -2.68
CA LEU A 115 -4.47 10.97 -2.20
C LEU A 115 -3.25 11.30 -3.07
N LEU A 116 -2.80 10.37 -3.90
CA LEU A 116 -1.63 10.54 -4.77
C LEU A 116 -1.98 11.00 -6.18
N LYS A 117 -3.23 11.42 -6.41
CA LYS A 117 -3.64 11.93 -7.73
C LYS A 117 -2.78 13.13 -8.13
N PRO A 118 -2.37 13.20 -9.41
CA PRO A 118 -1.60 14.33 -9.90
C PRO A 118 -2.39 15.64 -9.73
N THR A 119 -1.76 16.62 -9.10
CA THR A 119 -2.30 17.96 -8.96
C THR A 119 -1.20 18.94 -9.35
N ALA A 120 -1.54 20.21 -9.48
CA ALA A 120 -0.55 21.23 -9.74
C ALA A 120 0.53 21.29 -8.64
N ALA A 121 0.16 20.92 -7.42
CA ALA A 121 1.09 20.88 -6.28
C ALA A 121 1.82 19.55 -6.16
N ASN A 122 1.25 18.48 -6.73
CA ASN A 122 1.82 17.13 -6.63
C ASN A 122 2.27 16.66 -8.02
N PHE A 123 3.45 17.07 -8.40
CA PHE A 123 4.04 16.71 -9.69
C PHE A 123 4.34 15.22 -9.80
N LEU A 124 4.32 14.51 -8.67
CA LEU A 124 4.74 13.11 -8.63
C LEU A 124 3.67 12.15 -9.04
N GLY A 125 2.53 12.50 -9.47
CA GLY A 125 1.59 11.47 -9.83
C GLY A 125 2.32 10.13 -10.00
N VAL A 126 2.26 9.25 -9.00
CA VAL A 126 2.95 7.96 -9.11
C VAL A 126 2.33 7.25 -10.31
N PRO A 127 3.12 6.90 -11.35
CA PRO A 127 2.56 6.42 -12.61
C PRO A 127 1.59 5.24 -12.46
N GLU A 128 1.81 4.40 -11.47
CA GLU A 128 1.02 3.19 -11.25
C GLU A 128 -0.26 3.44 -10.46
N SER A 129 -0.48 4.64 -9.93
CA SER A 129 -1.64 4.88 -9.05
C SER A 129 -2.97 4.62 -9.73
N ALA A 130 -3.14 5.07 -10.97
CA ALA A 130 -4.37 4.85 -11.73
C ALA A 130 -4.57 3.37 -12.02
N GLU A 131 -3.50 2.67 -12.39
CA GLU A 131 -3.54 1.23 -12.65
C GLU A 131 -3.90 0.46 -11.40
N ARG A 132 -3.31 0.81 -10.25
CA ARG A 132 -3.63 0.18 -8.97
C ARG A 132 -5.08 0.41 -8.57
N LEU A 133 -5.59 1.63 -8.74
CA LEU A 133 -6.98 1.95 -8.44
C LEU A 133 -7.95 1.12 -9.28
N GLY A 134 -7.63 0.92 -10.56
CA GLY A 134 -8.43 0.08 -11.45
C GLY A 134 -8.43 -1.38 -10.99
N ASP A 135 -7.28 -1.93 -10.67
CA ASP A 135 -7.15 -3.30 -10.19
C ASP A 135 -7.88 -3.50 -8.86
N ILE A 136 -7.74 -2.54 -7.94
CA ILE A 136 -8.41 -2.60 -6.64
C ILE A 136 -9.94 -2.62 -6.83
N ALA A 137 -10.47 -1.78 -7.70
CA ALA A 137 -11.90 -1.74 -7.97
C ALA A 137 -12.41 -3.08 -8.49
N GLU A 138 -11.69 -3.71 -9.41
CA GLU A 138 -12.04 -5.03 -9.93
C GLU A 138 -12.01 -6.09 -8.84
N ARG A 139 -11.00 -6.08 -8.00
CA ARG A 139 -10.86 -7.05 -6.92
C ARG A 139 -11.93 -6.87 -5.85
N LEU A 140 -12.26 -5.63 -5.50
CA LEU A 140 -13.35 -5.37 -4.55
C LEU A 140 -14.69 -5.89 -5.08
N ASN A 141 -14.94 -5.70 -6.39
CA ASN A 141 -16.17 -6.19 -7.02
C ASN A 141 -16.23 -7.72 -7.08
N SER A 142 -15.08 -8.38 -7.09
CA SER A 142 -15.03 -9.85 -7.14
C SER A 142 -15.10 -10.52 -5.77
N LEU A 143 -14.99 -9.75 -4.69
CA LEU A 143 -15.09 -10.32 -3.35
C LEU A 143 -16.54 -10.71 -3.02
N PRO A 144 -16.76 -11.81 -2.29
CA PRO A 144 -18.10 -12.18 -1.82
C PRO A 144 -18.72 -11.08 -0.97
N PRO A 145 -20.06 -10.93 -1.00
CA PRO A 145 -20.75 -9.94 -0.18
C PRO A 145 -20.63 -10.21 1.31
#